data_848f970cd8c786ec2f00a1186155efc2
#
_entry.id   848f970cd8c786ec2f00a1186155efc2
#
_cell.length_a   1.000
_cell.length_b   1.000
_cell.length_c   1.000
_cell.angle_alpha   90.00
_cell.angle_beta   90.00
_cell.angle_gamma   90.00
#
_symmetry.space_group_name_H-M   'P 1'
#
loop_
_entity.id
_entity.type
_entity.pdbx_description
1 polymer ?
#
loop_
_entity_poly.entity_id
_entity_poly.type
_entity_poly.pdbx_seq_one_letter_code
_entity_poly.pdbx_strand_id
1 'polypeptide(L)'
;MNIKSLSTVLLVGLFCMSFSTIKWYNNLEEAKKIAKKEHKYILLNFSGSDWCGPCIRLHKEILENEIFQTFATKNLVMVNADFPRLKKNQLPAAQQKLNDGIAERYNSQGIFPLTVLLTENGKILKQWEGYPKVSTSQFVDEIKLLIDHAE
;
A
#
# COMPACT_ATOMS: atom_id res chain seq x y z
N MET A 1 55.30 28.18 28.46
CA MET A 1 53.96 27.78 28.91
C MET A 1 53.03 27.71 27.68
N ASN A 2 52.92 26.52 27.06
CA ASN A 2 52.25 26.35 25.76
C ASN A 2 50.83 25.83 25.99
N ILE A 3 49.85 26.67 25.76
CA ILE A 3 48.44 26.28 25.81
C ILE A 3 48.09 25.71 24.45
N LYS A 4 47.98 24.37 24.36
CA LYS A 4 47.43 23.70 23.16
C LYS A 4 45.92 23.83 23.17
N SER A 5 45.43 24.69 22.25
CA SER A 5 44.00 24.80 21.95
C SER A 5 43.48 23.49 21.33
N LEU A 6 42.64 22.80 22.05
CA LEU A 6 41.92 21.59 21.56
C LEU A 6 40.64 22.02 20.87
N SER A 7 40.69 22.14 19.55
CA SER A 7 39.50 22.41 18.72
C SER A 7 38.64 21.14 18.66
N THR A 8 37.56 21.12 19.43
CA THR A 8 36.55 20.07 19.35
C THR A 8 35.67 20.35 18.12
N VAL A 9 35.89 19.65 17.02
CA VAL A 9 35.01 19.66 15.85
C VAL A 9 33.77 18.84 16.18
N LEU A 10 32.66 19.54 16.43
CA LEU A 10 31.34 18.93 16.61
C LEU A 10 30.79 18.51 15.24
N LEU A 11 30.92 17.22 14.92
CA LEU A 11 30.36 16.63 13.70
C LEU A 11 28.84 16.49 13.90
N VAL A 12 28.06 17.47 13.49
CA VAL A 12 26.61 17.36 13.42
C VAL A 12 26.27 16.45 12.26
N GLY A 13 26.00 15.18 12.54
CA GLY A 13 25.53 14.19 11.59
C GLY A 13 24.12 14.58 11.11
N LEU A 14 24.01 15.09 9.89
CA LEU A 14 22.74 15.33 9.22
C LEU A 14 22.09 13.97 8.93
N PHE A 15 21.18 13.54 9.81
CA PHE A 15 20.39 12.31 9.60
C PHE A 15 19.35 12.60 8.52
N CYS A 16 19.69 12.34 7.25
CA CYS A 16 18.75 12.35 6.16
C CYS A 16 17.73 11.24 6.37
N MET A 17 16.55 11.59 6.89
CA MET A 17 15.39 10.71 6.83
C MET A 17 14.95 10.58 5.37
N SER A 18 15.43 9.52 4.72
CA SER A 18 14.92 9.13 3.40
C SER A 18 13.48 8.63 3.59
N PHE A 19 12.50 9.45 3.24
CA PHE A 19 11.12 9.00 3.08
C PHE A 19 11.09 8.02 1.90
N SER A 20 11.04 6.75 2.21
CA SER A 20 10.86 5.71 1.20
C SER A 20 9.39 5.70 0.80
N THR A 21 9.08 6.18 -0.40
CA THR A 21 7.76 6.03 -1.00
C THR A 21 7.44 4.56 -1.19
N ILE A 22 6.22 4.14 -0.81
CA ILE A 22 5.77 2.75 -0.96
C ILE A 22 5.76 2.37 -2.43
N LYS A 23 6.35 1.21 -2.75
CA LYS A 23 6.25 0.62 -4.08
C LYS A 23 4.88 -0.06 -4.24
N TRP A 24 4.17 0.30 -5.31
CA TRP A 24 2.96 -0.36 -5.75
C TRP A 24 3.26 -1.41 -6.82
N TYR A 25 2.69 -2.58 -6.66
CA TYR A 25 2.77 -3.66 -7.62
C TYR A 25 1.45 -3.77 -8.40
N ASN A 26 1.54 -4.27 -9.62
CA ASN A 26 0.39 -4.54 -10.49
C ASN A 26 0.25 -6.03 -10.84
N ASN A 27 1.02 -6.87 -10.17
CA ASN A 27 0.99 -8.33 -10.31
C ASN A 27 0.92 -8.98 -8.92
N LEU A 28 -0.21 -9.62 -8.63
CA LEU A 28 -0.43 -10.23 -7.32
C LEU A 28 0.51 -11.41 -7.04
N GLU A 29 0.87 -12.20 -8.05
CA GLU A 29 1.77 -13.34 -7.86
C GLU A 29 3.22 -12.89 -7.57
N GLU A 30 3.65 -11.78 -8.17
CA GLU A 30 4.91 -11.13 -7.79
C GLU A 30 4.84 -10.61 -6.35
N ALA A 31 3.77 -9.93 -6.00
CA ALA A 31 3.56 -9.40 -4.65
C ALA A 31 3.56 -10.50 -3.58
N LYS A 32 2.95 -11.65 -3.84
CA LYS A 32 2.99 -12.82 -2.94
C LYS A 32 4.41 -13.32 -2.69
N LYS A 33 5.25 -13.39 -3.73
CA LYS A 33 6.66 -13.81 -3.58
C LYS A 33 7.43 -12.85 -2.68
N ILE A 34 7.19 -11.54 -2.86
CA ILE A 34 7.82 -10.49 -2.04
C ILE A 34 7.30 -10.55 -0.61
N ALA A 35 5.99 -10.65 -0.42
CA ALA A 35 5.36 -10.75 0.89
C ALA A 35 5.91 -11.94 1.70
N LYS A 36 6.06 -13.11 1.08
CA LYS A 36 6.71 -14.28 1.70
C LYS A 36 8.15 -14.02 2.11
N LYS A 37 8.93 -13.40 1.21
CA LYS A 37 10.36 -13.11 1.45
C LYS A 37 10.56 -12.11 2.58
N GLU A 38 9.67 -11.11 2.66
CA GLU A 38 9.79 -10.00 3.60
C GLU A 38 8.94 -10.19 4.87
N HIS A 39 8.23 -11.32 4.99
CA HIS A 39 7.28 -11.60 6.09
C HIS A 39 6.26 -10.47 6.25
N LYS A 40 5.61 -10.07 5.13
CA LYS A 40 4.60 -9.01 5.07
C LYS A 40 3.26 -9.54 4.60
N TYR A 41 2.22 -8.79 4.93
CA TYR A 41 0.89 -8.98 4.38
C TYR A 41 0.73 -8.24 3.05
N ILE A 42 -0.36 -8.49 2.33
CA ILE A 42 -0.65 -7.81 1.07
C ILE A 42 -1.88 -6.94 1.25
N LEU A 43 -1.80 -5.67 0.87
CA LEU A 43 -2.97 -4.82 0.72
C LEU A 43 -3.27 -4.65 -0.77
N LEU A 44 -4.34 -5.32 -1.23
CA LEU A 44 -4.83 -5.27 -2.59
C LEU A 44 -5.94 -4.23 -2.70
N ASN A 45 -5.75 -3.24 -3.56
CA ASN A 45 -6.73 -2.20 -3.83
C ASN A 45 -7.29 -2.33 -5.25
N PHE A 46 -8.62 -2.36 -5.38
CA PHE A 46 -9.32 -2.25 -6.66
C PHE A 46 -9.73 -0.80 -6.87
N SER A 47 -9.28 -0.22 -7.96
CA SER A 47 -9.41 1.20 -8.26
C SER A 47 -9.94 1.46 -9.67
N GLY A 48 -10.66 2.56 -9.83
CA GLY A 48 -10.96 3.17 -11.10
C GLY A 48 -10.33 4.54 -11.13
N SER A 49 -9.04 4.62 -11.44
CA SER A 49 -8.17 5.79 -11.23
C SER A 49 -8.64 7.07 -11.93
N ASP A 50 -9.41 6.96 -12.99
CA ASP A 50 -9.84 8.11 -13.81
C ASP A 50 -11.36 8.38 -13.80
N TRP A 51 -12.16 7.59 -13.05
CA TRP A 51 -13.60 7.75 -13.00
C TRP A 51 -14.21 7.58 -11.61
N CYS A 52 -13.54 6.88 -10.70
CA CYS A 52 -14.06 6.56 -9.38
C CYS A 52 -13.66 7.61 -8.35
N GLY A 53 -14.51 8.60 -8.08
CA GLY A 53 -14.26 9.65 -7.11
C GLY A 53 -13.84 9.14 -5.72
N PRO A 54 -14.57 8.19 -5.10
CA PRO A 54 -14.18 7.60 -3.82
C PRO A 54 -12.82 6.88 -3.86
N CYS A 55 -12.42 6.28 -5.01
CA CYS A 55 -11.09 5.65 -5.16
C CYS A 55 -9.98 6.70 -5.12
N ILE A 56 -10.17 7.80 -5.82
CA ILE A 56 -9.23 8.92 -5.85
C ILE A 56 -9.07 9.52 -4.45
N ARG A 57 -10.17 9.67 -3.71
CA ARG A 57 -10.12 10.15 -2.33
C ARG A 57 -9.39 9.19 -1.41
N LEU A 58 -9.70 7.88 -1.48
CA LEU A 58 -9.02 6.85 -0.70
C LEU A 58 -7.50 6.91 -0.91
N HIS A 59 -7.08 7.03 -2.16
CA HIS A 59 -5.67 7.12 -2.50
C HIS A 59 -5.00 8.35 -1.87
N LYS A 60 -5.58 9.54 -2.08
CA LYS A 60 -5.01 10.80 -1.60
C LYS A 60 -5.08 11.00 -0.09
N GLU A 61 -6.21 10.65 0.53
CA GLU A 61 -6.48 11.01 1.92
C GLU A 61 -5.99 9.94 2.91
N ILE A 62 -5.95 8.66 2.48
CA ILE A 62 -5.56 7.54 3.35
C ILE A 62 -4.26 6.90 2.89
N LEU A 63 -4.18 6.42 1.64
CA LEU A 63 -3.05 5.61 1.20
C LEU A 63 -1.76 6.43 0.97
N GLU A 64 -1.87 7.71 0.65
CA GLU A 64 -0.73 8.65 0.57
C GLU A 64 -0.43 9.36 1.91
N ASN A 65 -1.24 9.16 2.94
CA ASN A 65 -1.03 9.78 4.24
C ASN A 65 0.22 9.21 4.92
N GLU A 66 1.02 10.06 5.55
CA GLU A 66 2.29 9.70 6.18
C GLU A 66 2.14 8.60 7.24
N ILE A 67 1.06 8.61 8.03
CA ILE A 67 0.77 7.59 9.04
C ILE A 67 0.63 6.23 8.36
N PHE A 68 -0.17 6.17 7.28
CA PHE A 68 -0.35 4.93 6.52
C PHE A 68 0.95 4.50 5.83
N GLN A 69 1.65 5.41 5.17
CA GLN A 69 2.91 5.15 4.47
C GLN A 69 3.97 4.55 5.40
N THR A 70 4.11 5.12 6.59
CA THR A 70 5.07 4.64 7.60
C THR A 70 4.75 3.22 8.05
N PHE A 71 3.49 2.92 8.31
CA PHE A 71 3.04 1.58 8.69
C PHE A 71 3.19 0.59 7.54
N ALA A 72 2.69 0.96 6.36
CA ALA A 72 2.65 0.07 5.20
C ALA A 72 4.05 -0.31 4.69
N THR A 73 5.01 0.61 4.72
CA THR A 73 6.41 0.30 4.35
C THR A 73 7.00 -0.86 5.16
N LYS A 74 6.61 -0.99 6.42
CA LYS A 74 7.12 -2.03 7.32
C LYS A 74 6.34 -3.34 7.22
N ASN A 75 5.04 -3.27 6.98
CA ASN A 75 4.12 -4.40 7.22
C ASN A 75 3.41 -4.90 5.96
N LEU A 76 3.36 -4.10 4.88
CA LEU A 76 2.53 -4.40 3.72
C LEU A 76 3.32 -4.41 2.40
N VAL A 77 2.87 -5.25 1.49
CA VAL A 77 3.16 -5.19 0.05
C VAL A 77 1.89 -4.66 -0.62
N MET A 78 2.01 -3.53 -1.32
CA MET A 78 0.86 -2.84 -1.91
C MET A 78 0.62 -3.33 -3.33
N VAL A 79 -0.63 -3.71 -3.64
CA VAL A 79 -1.05 -4.12 -5.00
C VAL A 79 -2.21 -3.26 -5.45
N ASN A 80 -2.14 -2.70 -6.65
CA ASN A 80 -3.24 -1.97 -7.26
C ASN A 80 -3.73 -2.69 -8.53
N ALA A 81 -5.00 -3.10 -8.51
CA ALA A 81 -5.73 -3.56 -9.69
C ALA A 81 -6.59 -2.39 -10.20
N ASP A 82 -6.04 -1.62 -11.15
CA ASP A 82 -6.72 -0.46 -11.72
C ASP A 82 -7.57 -0.83 -12.94
N PHE A 83 -8.72 -0.16 -13.08
CA PHE A 83 -9.70 -0.35 -14.16
C PHE A 83 -10.07 1.00 -14.78
N PRO A 84 -9.15 1.65 -15.50
CA PRO A 84 -9.39 2.94 -16.13
C PRO A 84 -10.42 2.83 -17.28
N ARG A 85 -11.21 3.88 -17.48
CA ARG A 85 -12.24 3.96 -18.55
C ARG A 85 -11.84 4.87 -19.71
N LEU A 86 -11.02 5.89 -19.45
CA LEU A 86 -10.57 6.80 -20.51
C LEU A 86 -9.60 6.10 -21.46
N LYS A 87 -9.83 6.25 -22.77
CA LYS A 87 -8.96 5.62 -23.80
C LYS A 87 -7.47 5.88 -23.60
N LYS A 88 -7.11 7.11 -23.21
CA LYS A 88 -5.72 7.50 -22.96
C LYS A 88 -5.05 6.79 -21.78
N ASN A 89 -5.84 6.20 -20.88
CA ASN A 89 -5.38 5.53 -19.67
C ASN A 89 -5.57 4.01 -19.75
N GLN A 90 -6.05 3.48 -20.88
CA GLN A 90 -6.26 2.05 -21.02
C GLN A 90 -4.97 1.28 -20.82
N LEU A 91 -5.07 0.20 -20.07
CA LEU A 91 -3.93 -0.67 -19.78
C LEU A 91 -3.58 -1.54 -20.99
N PRO A 92 -2.32 -1.96 -21.13
CA PRO A 92 -1.97 -3.02 -22.06
C PRO A 92 -2.81 -4.28 -21.82
N ALA A 93 -3.18 -4.99 -22.89
CA ALA A 93 -4.08 -6.16 -22.79
C ALA A 93 -3.59 -7.23 -21.80
N ALA A 94 -2.28 -7.43 -21.69
CA ALA A 94 -1.70 -8.35 -20.72
C ALA A 94 -1.97 -7.92 -19.26
N GLN A 95 -1.84 -6.61 -18.96
CA GLN A 95 -2.12 -6.09 -17.63
C GLN A 95 -3.62 -6.13 -17.33
N GLN A 96 -4.48 -5.78 -18.30
CA GLN A 96 -5.92 -5.89 -18.12
C GLN A 96 -6.33 -7.32 -17.78
N LYS A 97 -5.79 -8.32 -18.48
CA LYS A 97 -6.05 -9.74 -18.19
C LYS A 97 -5.62 -10.14 -16.77
N LEU A 98 -4.49 -9.63 -16.28
CA LEU A 98 -4.06 -9.88 -14.89
C LEU A 98 -5.04 -9.26 -13.89
N ASN A 99 -5.48 -8.02 -14.12
CA ASN A 99 -6.43 -7.34 -13.24
C ASN A 99 -7.81 -8.03 -13.26
N ASP A 100 -8.27 -8.48 -14.42
CA ASP A 100 -9.52 -9.23 -14.56
C ASP A 100 -9.47 -10.54 -13.74
N GLY A 101 -8.39 -11.31 -13.85
CA GLY A 101 -8.21 -12.54 -13.08
C GLY A 101 -8.12 -12.30 -11.56
N ILE A 102 -7.53 -11.19 -11.12
CA ILE A 102 -7.55 -10.79 -9.72
C ILE A 102 -8.98 -10.42 -9.29
N ALA A 103 -9.72 -9.68 -10.14
CA ALA A 103 -11.09 -9.27 -9.86
C ALA A 103 -12.05 -10.46 -9.79
N GLU A 104 -11.95 -11.44 -10.69
CA GLU A 104 -12.76 -12.67 -10.63
C GLU A 104 -12.64 -13.37 -9.27
N ARG A 105 -11.45 -13.34 -8.67
CA ARG A 105 -11.20 -14.03 -7.40
C ARG A 105 -11.55 -13.19 -6.17
N TYR A 106 -11.27 -11.90 -6.17
CA TYR A 106 -11.33 -11.06 -4.97
C TYR A 106 -12.38 -9.94 -5.03
N ASN A 107 -12.93 -9.65 -6.21
CA ASN A 107 -13.91 -8.58 -6.44
C ASN A 107 -14.94 -8.99 -7.52
N SER A 108 -15.50 -10.17 -7.42
CA SER A 108 -16.46 -10.68 -8.41
C SER A 108 -17.73 -9.82 -8.54
N GLN A 109 -18.03 -9.00 -7.55
CA GLN A 109 -19.17 -8.08 -7.56
C GLN A 109 -18.84 -6.72 -8.20
N GLY A 110 -17.59 -6.44 -8.53
CA GLY A 110 -17.18 -5.19 -9.16
C GLY A 110 -17.34 -3.95 -8.27
N ILE A 111 -16.99 -4.07 -6.99
CA ILE A 111 -17.07 -2.98 -6.01
C ILE A 111 -15.85 -2.06 -6.14
N PHE A 112 -16.06 -0.72 -6.16
CA PHE A 112 -15.00 0.28 -6.26
C PHE A 112 -15.23 1.48 -5.33
N PRO A 113 -14.20 1.87 -4.52
CA PRO A 113 -13.02 1.08 -4.23
C PRO A 113 -13.35 -0.18 -3.45
N LEU A 114 -12.54 -1.22 -3.60
CA LEU A 114 -12.49 -2.36 -2.69
C LEU A 114 -11.05 -2.52 -2.22
N THR A 115 -10.84 -2.52 -0.91
CA THR A 115 -9.54 -2.79 -0.31
C THR A 115 -9.57 -4.14 0.38
N VAL A 116 -8.60 -4.99 0.10
CA VAL A 116 -8.54 -6.37 0.63
C VAL A 116 -7.21 -6.60 1.32
N LEU A 117 -7.24 -6.97 2.59
CA LEU A 117 -6.07 -7.42 3.32
C LEU A 117 -5.92 -8.93 3.13
N LEU A 118 -4.76 -9.36 2.66
CA LEU A 118 -4.44 -10.76 2.39
C LEU A 118 -3.21 -11.19 3.18
N THR A 119 -3.16 -12.48 3.51
CA THR A 119 -1.89 -13.12 3.89
C THR A 119 -0.96 -13.20 2.67
N GLU A 120 0.31 -13.52 2.89
CA GLU A 120 1.30 -13.74 1.84
C GLU A 120 0.92 -14.88 0.85
N ASN A 121 0.00 -15.75 1.27
CA ASN A 121 -0.53 -16.83 0.42
C ASN A 121 -1.80 -16.43 -0.35
N GLY A 122 -2.32 -15.22 -0.11
CA GLY A 122 -3.53 -14.71 -0.76
C GLY A 122 -4.84 -15.13 -0.08
N LYS A 123 -4.80 -15.57 1.19
CA LYS A 123 -6.00 -15.77 2.00
C LYS A 123 -6.54 -14.42 2.46
N ILE A 124 -7.83 -14.18 2.30
CA ILE A 124 -8.50 -12.95 2.74
C ILE A 124 -8.56 -12.93 4.28
N LEU A 125 -8.08 -11.84 4.87
CA LEU A 125 -8.25 -11.52 6.28
C LEU A 125 -9.41 -10.54 6.49
N LYS A 126 -9.50 -9.51 5.62
CA LYS A 126 -10.53 -8.48 5.70
C LYS A 126 -10.78 -7.84 4.34
N GLN A 127 -12.00 -7.34 4.13
CA GLN A 127 -12.38 -6.51 3.00
C GLN A 127 -13.06 -5.24 3.50
N TRP A 128 -12.75 -4.11 2.88
CA TRP A 128 -13.40 -2.82 3.09
C TRP A 128 -14.00 -2.36 1.77
N GLU A 129 -15.33 -2.25 1.74
CA GLU A 129 -16.09 -1.81 0.59
C GLU A 129 -16.29 -0.29 0.63
N GLY A 130 -15.97 0.38 -0.47
CA GLY A 130 -16.09 1.83 -0.57
C GLY A 130 -15.00 2.59 0.19
N TYR A 131 -15.22 3.89 0.33
CA TYR A 131 -14.33 4.77 1.08
C TYR A 131 -14.52 4.55 2.59
N PRO A 132 -13.45 4.24 3.36
CA PRO A 132 -13.54 4.04 4.81
C PRO A 132 -14.02 5.33 5.51
N LYS A 133 -15.06 5.22 6.34
CA LYS A 133 -15.60 6.36 7.12
C LYS A 133 -14.88 6.51 8.46
N VAL A 134 -13.57 6.36 8.46
CA VAL A 134 -12.70 6.43 9.64
C VAL A 134 -11.47 7.26 9.31
N SER A 135 -10.76 7.73 10.34
CA SER A 135 -9.48 8.41 10.13
C SER A 135 -8.40 7.44 9.63
N THR A 136 -7.35 7.96 9.02
CA THR A 136 -6.19 7.15 8.59
C THR A 136 -5.57 6.36 9.75
N SER A 137 -5.47 6.98 10.92
CA SER A 137 -4.96 6.31 12.14
C SER A 137 -5.84 5.12 12.52
N GLN A 138 -7.16 5.29 12.57
CA GLN A 138 -8.09 4.20 12.89
C GLN A 138 -8.04 3.07 11.84
N PHE A 139 -7.90 3.42 10.56
CA PHE A 139 -7.75 2.43 9.50
C PHE A 139 -6.45 1.61 9.65
N VAL A 140 -5.35 2.27 9.99
CA VAL A 140 -4.07 1.61 10.29
C VAL A 140 -4.17 0.72 11.53
N ASP A 141 -4.80 1.20 12.60
CA ASP A 141 -4.99 0.44 13.84
C ASP A 141 -5.84 -0.83 13.60
N GLU A 142 -6.87 -0.74 12.77
CA GLU A 142 -7.68 -1.91 12.37
C GLU A 142 -6.84 -2.93 11.62
N ILE A 143 -6.03 -2.50 10.64
CA ILE A 143 -5.14 -3.41 9.89
C ILE A 143 -4.14 -4.07 10.85
N LYS A 144 -3.54 -3.30 11.75
CA LYS A 144 -2.57 -3.80 12.73
C LYS A 144 -3.16 -4.89 13.61
N LEU A 145 -4.35 -4.66 14.17
CA LEU A 145 -5.05 -5.67 14.97
C LEU A 145 -5.30 -6.98 14.19
N LEU A 146 -5.68 -6.86 12.91
CA LEU A 146 -5.93 -8.04 12.06
C LEU A 146 -4.65 -8.83 11.77
N ILE A 147 -3.53 -8.15 11.60
CA ILE A 147 -2.22 -8.76 11.38
C ILE A 147 -1.74 -9.48 12.65
N ASP A 148 -1.81 -8.80 13.80
CA ASP A 148 -1.37 -9.34 15.09
C ASP A 148 -2.16 -10.60 15.52
N HIS A 149 -3.40 -10.74 15.04
CA HIS A 149 -4.24 -11.92 15.31
C HIS A 149 -4.13 -13.02 14.23
N ALA A 150 -3.43 -12.78 13.15
CA ALA A 150 -3.29 -13.74 12.05
C ALA A 150 -2.01 -14.58 12.14
N GLU A 151 -1.10 -14.23 13.07
CA GLU A 151 0.07 -15.01 13.46
C GLU A 151 -0.35 -16.13 14.44
#